data_4137cef6d9b439d2c1146387a8e2bde6
#
_entry.id   4137cef6d9b439d2c1146387a8e2bde6
#
_cell.length_a   1.000
_cell.length_b   1.000
_cell.length_c   1.000
_cell.angle_alpha   90.00
_cell.angle_beta   90.00
_cell.angle_gamma   90.00
#
_symmetry.space_group_name_H-M   'P 1'
#
loop_
_entity.id
_entity.type
_entity.pdbx_description
1 polymer ?
#
loop_
_entity_poly.entity_id
_entity_poly.type
_entity_poly.pdbx_seq_one_letter_code
_entity_poly.pdbx_strand_id
1 'polypeptide(L)'
;MDKVFQSVFYLFLIIILFKLSQFAYRVIRERRYMKELAQSGMPYIDKMDGYQFEVYLRALFQQLGYKPQITPKSGDFGADLVMKGKEKVVIQAKRYSAKNRVSLSAVQEVYAAKAYYKANQAWVVTNSYFTKQAKELAAACDVTLVDRADLQKFINEVKPVFKAREIFENITPEPRKCPKCGQDLVVRDGNGARFFGCSSFPDCRHTEKISK
;
A
#
# COMPACT_ATOMS: atom_id res chain seq x y z
N MET A 1 12.67 -37.64 -54.17
CA MET A 1 12.01 -37.67 -52.86
C MET A 1 12.64 -36.69 -51.85
N ASP A 2 13.91 -36.40 -51.96
CA ASP A 2 14.63 -35.58 -50.95
C ASP A 2 14.19 -34.10 -50.82
N LYS A 3 13.85 -33.48 -51.94
CA LYS A 3 13.46 -32.03 -51.92
C LYS A 3 12.13 -31.80 -51.18
N VAL A 4 11.16 -32.71 -51.34
CA VAL A 4 9.85 -32.60 -50.70
C VAL A 4 10.01 -32.81 -49.19
N PHE A 5 10.80 -33.77 -48.78
CA PHE A 5 11.09 -34.07 -47.38
C PHE A 5 11.80 -32.86 -46.70
N GLN A 6 12.75 -32.27 -47.41
CA GLN A 6 13.46 -31.08 -46.96
C GLN A 6 12.53 -29.87 -46.77
N SER A 7 11.61 -29.65 -47.73
CA SER A 7 10.63 -28.56 -47.62
C SER A 7 9.67 -28.74 -46.41
N VAL A 8 9.20 -29.95 -46.19
CA VAL A 8 8.33 -30.29 -45.04
C VAL A 8 9.09 -30.09 -43.72
N PHE A 9 10.36 -30.49 -43.67
CA PHE A 9 11.21 -30.27 -42.50
C PHE A 9 11.40 -28.80 -42.15
N TYR A 10 11.70 -27.95 -43.19
CA TYR A 10 11.82 -26.49 -42.95
C TYR A 10 10.50 -25.86 -42.52
N LEU A 11 9.38 -26.27 -43.09
CA LEU A 11 8.06 -25.80 -42.66
C LEU A 11 7.78 -26.12 -41.18
N PHE A 12 8.10 -27.33 -40.76
CA PHE A 12 7.95 -27.75 -39.40
C PHE A 12 8.84 -26.94 -38.44
N LEU A 13 10.08 -26.68 -38.86
CA LEU A 13 11.03 -25.87 -38.11
C LEU A 13 10.57 -24.41 -37.96
N ILE A 14 9.99 -23.81 -39.00
CA ILE A 14 9.39 -22.47 -38.97
C ILE A 14 8.20 -22.44 -37.98
N ILE A 15 7.33 -23.46 -38.00
CA ILE A 15 6.19 -23.53 -37.10
C ILE A 15 6.66 -23.61 -35.64
N ILE A 16 7.69 -24.41 -35.34
CA ILE A 16 8.27 -24.51 -34.01
C ILE A 16 8.85 -23.19 -33.57
N LEU A 17 9.66 -22.55 -34.40
CA LEU A 17 10.25 -21.23 -34.09
C LEU A 17 9.16 -20.17 -33.86
N PHE A 18 8.11 -20.17 -34.64
CA PHE A 18 6.97 -19.27 -34.44
C PHE A 18 6.25 -19.52 -33.13
N LYS A 19 6.00 -20.78 -32.75
CA LYS A 19 5.40 -21.13 -31.46
C LYS A 19 6.31 -20.75 -30.28
N LEU A 20 7.61 -20.98 -30.39
CA LEU A 20 8.59 -20.57 -29.40
C LEU A 20 8.64 -19.04 -29.24
N SER A 21 8.60 -18.30 -30.33
CA SER A 21 8.57 -16.83 -30.30
C SER A 21 7.28 -16.30 -29.64
N GLN A 22 6.13 -16.89 -29.94
CA GLN A 22 4.86 -16.55 -29.28
C GLN A 22 4.90 -16.84 -27.78
N PHE A 23 5.47 -17.99 -27.39
CA PHE A 23 5.63 -18.34 -25.98
C PHE A 23 6.56 -17.37 -25.27
N ALA A 24 7.73 -17.08 -25.84
CA ALA A 24 8.67 -16.11 -25.28
C ALA A 24 8.05 -14.71 -25.15
N TYR A 25 7.31 -14.26 -26.18
CA TYR A 25 6.59 -12.99 -26.15
C TYR A 25 5.55 -12.94 -25.01
N ARG A 26 4.77 -14.01 -24.81
CA ARG A 26 3.80 -14.09 -23.70
C ARG A 26 4.50 -13.99 -22.35
N VAL A 27 5.57 -14.74 -22.15
CA VAL A 27 6.35 -14.74 -20.89
C VAL A 27 6.96 -13.36 -20.60
N ILE A 28 7.55 -12.73 -21.63
CA ILE A 28 8.14 -11.39 -21.49
C ILE A 28 7.05 -10.33 -21.18
N ARG A 29 5.93 -10.40 -21.89
CA ARG A 29 4.79 -9.50 -21.69
C ARG A 29 4.20 -9.65 -20.29
N GLU A 30 4.04 -10.88 -19.82
CA GLU A 30 3.53 -11.18 -18.49
C GLU A 30 4.49 -10.68 -17.40
N ARG A 31 5.79 -10.90 -17.56
CA ARG A 31 6.81 -10.38 -16.63
C ARG A 31 6.84 -8.85 -16.60
N ARG A 32 6.74 -8.18 -17.75
CA ARG A 32 6.66 -6.70 -17.82
C ARG A 32 5.38 -6.19 -17.14
N TYR A 33 4.23 -6.79 -17.45
CA TYR A 33 2.95 -6.45 -16.83
C TYR A 33 2.97 -6.63 -15.31
N MET A 34 3.50 -7.76 -14.81
CA MET A 34 3.66 -7.98 -13.36
C MET A 34 4.62 -6.98 -12.72
N LYS A 35 5.70 -6.61 -13.41
CA LYS A 35 6.65 -5.59 -12.92
C LYS A 35 6.00 -4.19 -12.88
N GLU A 36 5.23 -3.82 -13.86
CA GLU A 36 4.48 -2.55 -13.89
C GLU A 36 3.39 -2.51 -12.81
N LEU A 37 2.67 -3.62 -12.58
CA LEU A 37 1.70 -3.75 -11.50
C LEU A 37 2.36 -3.64 -10.13
N ALA A 38 3.48 -4.31 -9.92
CA ALA A 38 4.25 -4.24 -8.69
C ALA A 38 4.79 -2.83 -8.40
N GLN A 39 5.18 -2.10 -9.44
CA GLN A 39 5.66 -0.72 -9.33
C GLN A 39 4.53 0.31 -9.25
N SER A 40 3.36 0.03 -9.83
CA SER A 40 2.24 0.98 -9.87
C SER A 40 1.56 1.19 -8.51
N GLY A 41 1.66 0.24 -7.57
CA GLY A 41 1.07 0.36 -6.24
C GLY A 41 1.78 1.38 -5.35
N MET A 42 3.09 1.26 -5.20
CA MET A 42 3.88 2.09 -4.28
C MET A 42 3.87 3.58 -4.58
N PRO A 43 3.96 4.07 -5.84
CA PRO A 43 3.87 5.51 -6.13
C PRO A 43 2.54 6.15 -5.72
N TYR A 44 1.44 5.41 -5.75
CA TYR A 44 0.15 5.90 -5.26
C TYR A 44 0.07 5.84 -3.73
N ILE A 45 0.58 4.79 -3.10
CA ILE A 45 0.67 4.66 -1.64
C ILE A 45 1.49 5.82 -1.06
N ASP A 46 2.58 6.21 -1.72
CA ASP A 46 3.42 7.33 -1.29
C ASP A 46 2.72 8.69 -1.37
N LYS A 47 1.61 8.81 -2.11
CA LYS A 47 0.77 10.01 -2.23
C LYS A 47 -0.45 10.01 -1.30
N MET A 48 -0.78 8.86 -0.70
CA MET A 48 -1.90 8.74 0.22
C MET A 48 -1.67 9.55 1.50
N ASP A 49 -2.75 9.96 2.16
CA ASP A 49 -2.70 10.35 3.57
C ASP A 49 -2.79 9.11 4.50
N GLY A 50 -2.76 9.33 5.82
CA GLY A 50 -2.83 8.23 6.79
C GLY A 50 -4.09 7.39 6.63
N TYR A 51 -5.25 8.03 6.56
CA TYR A 51 -6.54 7.33 6.43
C TYR A 51 -6.68 6.57 5.11
N GLN A 52 -6.26 7.14 3.99
CA GLN A 52 -6.23 6.45 2.70
C GLN A 52 -5.34 5.21 2.77
N PHE A 53 -4.22 5.29 3.49
CA PHE A 53 -3.32 4.16 3.68
C PHE A 53 -3.95 3.06 4.54
N GLU A 54 -4.68 3.40 5.62
CA GLU A 54 -5.44 2.43 6.42
C GLU A 54 -6.51 1.72 5.58
N VAL A 55 -7.28 2.47 4.77
CA VAL A 55 -8.26 1.90 3.83
C VAL A 55 -7.59 0.99 2.81
N TYR A 56 -6.42 1.40 2.30
CA TYR A 56 -5.63 0.58 1.39
C TYR A 56 -5.19 -0.73 2.05
N LEU A 57 -4.62 -0.67 3.26
CA LEU A 57 -4.19 -1.86 3.99
C LEU A 57 -5.35 -2.80 4.30
N ARG A 58 -6.52 -2.26 4.66
CA ARG A 58 -7.74 -3.07 4.82
C ARG A 58 -8.05 -3.84 3.55
N ALA A 59 -8.05 -3.18 2.41
CA ALA A 59 -8.37 -3.82 1.15
C ALA A 59 -7.28 -4.84 0.74
N LEU A 60 -6.00 -4.53 0.94
CA LEU A 60 -4.88 -5.42 0.67
C LEU A 60 -4.97 -6.71 1.50
N PHE A 61 -5.11 -6.60 2.81
CA PHE A 61 -5.20 -7.76 3.70
C PHE A 61 -6.48 -8.57 3.48
N GLN A 62 -7.57 -7.93 3.05
CA GLN A 62 -8.78 -8.64 2.65
C GLN A 62 -8.55 -9.51 1.41
N GLN A 63 -7.79 -9.04 0.42
CA GLN A 63 -7.41 -9.82 -0.76
C GLN A 63 -6.46 -10.99 -0.41
N LEU A 64 -5.64 -10.83 0.63
CA LEU A 64 -4.79 -11.89 1.18
C LEU A 64 -5.57 -12.89 2.06
N GLY A 65 -6.90 -12.77 2.16
CA GLY A 65 -7.76 -13.72 2.89
C GLY A 65 -7.96 -13.41 4.37
N TYR A 66 -7.43 -12.28 4.87
CA TYR A 66 -7.70 -11.82 6.22
C TYR A 66 -9.09 -11.14 6.33
N LYS A 67 -9.54 -10.89 7.56
CA LYS A 67 -10.79 -10.13 7.84
C LYS A 67 -10.45 -8.85 8.62
N PRO A 68 -9.84 -7.85 7.97
CA PRO A 68 -9.44 -6.60 8.61
C PRO A 68 -10.65 -5.69 8.85
N GLN A 69 -10.62 -4.99 9.99
CA GLN A 69 -11.56 -3.92 10.36
C GLN A 69 -10.76 -2.70 10.77
N ILE A 70 -11.10 -1.52 10.25
CA ILE A 70 -10.52 -0.24 10.68
C ILE A 70 -11.12 0.08 12.05
N THR A 71 -10.30 0.55 12.97
CA THR A 71 -10.70 0.99 14.31
C THR A 71 -11.34 2.38 14.26
N PRO A 72 -12.11 2.78 15.28
CA PRO A 72 -12.59 4.16 15.40
C PRO A 72 -11.41 5.14 15.49
N LYS A 73 -11.56 6.35 14.94
CA LYS A 73 -10.53 7.39 14.94
C LYS A 73 -10.14 7.92 16.34
N SER A 74 -11.02 7.77 17.30
CA SER A 74 -10.77 8.16 18.69
C SER A 74 -10.92 6.93 19.59
N GLY A 75 -9.95 6.73 20.48
CA GLY A 75 -9.93 5.56 21.36
C GLY A 75 -9.51 4.28 20.65
N ASP A 76 -8.66 4.40 19.64
CA ASP A 76 -8.04 3.28 18.90
C ASP A 76 -6.96 2.54 19.71
N PHE A 77 -6.53 3.16 20.81
CA PHE A 77 -5.50 2.64 21.73
C PHE A 77 -4.19 2.24 21.03
N GLY A 78 -3.90 2.85 19.89
CA GLY A 78 -2.68 2.62 19.11
C GLY A 78 -2.76 1.47 18.11
N ALA A 79 -3.96 1.15 17.62
CA ALA A 79 -4.15 0.25 16.49
C ALA A 79 -5.11 0.85 15.47
N ASP A 80 -4.72 0.95 14.22
CA ASP A 80 -5.54 1.47 13.11
C ASP A 80 -6.40 0.36 12.50
N LEU A 81 -5.95 -0.90 12.53
CA LEU A 81 -6.72 -2.05 12.06
C LEU A 81 -6.66 -3.22 13.05
N VAL A 82 -7.75 -3.98 13.09
CA VAL A 82 -7.83 -5.27 13.78
C VAL A 82 -8.21 -6.35 12.76
N MET A 83 -7.35 -7.33 12.57
CA MET A 83 -7.63 -8.50 11.73
C MET A 83 -8.13 -9.66 12.60
N LYS A 84 -9.28 -10.22 12.23
CA LYS A 84 -9.88 -11.40 12.87
C LYS A 84 -9.63 -12.63 11.98
N GLY A 85 -9.17 -13.72 12.59
CA GLY A 85 -8.89 -14.99 11.92
C GLY A 85 -8.66 -16.09 12.94
N LYS A 86 -7.82 -17.08 12.59
CA LYS A 86 -7.33 -18.09 13.56
C LYS A 86 -6.61 -17.39 14.72
N GLU A 87 -5.87 -16.35 14.41
CA GLU A 87 -5.24 -15.46 15.36
C GLU A 87 -5.76 -14.04 15.13
N LYS A 88 -5.92 -13.29 16.24
CA LYS A 88 -6.25 -11.88 16.17
C LYS A 88 -4.97 -11.07 16.07
N VAL A 89 -4.88 -10.20 15.08
CA VAL A 89 -3.73 -9.31 14.85
C VAL A 89 -4.18 -7.86 14.93
N VAL A 90 -3.47 -7.04 15.69
CA VAL A 90 -3.62 -5.58 15.68
C VAL A 90 -2.53 -4.96 14.81
N ILE A 91 -2.88 -3.92 14.08
CA ILE A 91 -1.96 -3.25 13.15
C ILE A 91 -1.96 -1.76 13.44
N GLN A 92 -0.76 -1.19 13.58
CA GLN A 92 -0.51 0.24 13.50
C GLN A 92 0.04 0.57 12.11
N ALA A 93 -0.63 1.46 11.41
CA ALA A 93 -0.25 1.92 10.09
C ALA A 93 0.50 3.25 10.17
N LYS A 94 1.67 3.35 9.56
CA LYS A 94 2.44 4.60 9.51
C LYS A 94 2.78 4.93 8.06
N ARG A 95 2.04 5.87 7.45
CA ARG A 95 2.32 6.39 6.13
C ARG A 95 3.27 7.59 6.25
N TYR A 96 4.51 7.40 5.84
CA TYR A 96 5.54 8.44 5.85
C TYR A 96 6.07 8.72 4.44
N SER A 97 6.75 9.85 4.27
CA SER A 97 7.55 10.04 3.05
C SER A 97 8.68 9.01 3.02
N ALA A 98 9.12 8.60 1.83
CA ALA A 98 10.15 7.56 1.66
C ALA A 98 11.49 7.90 2.36
N LYS A 99 11.72 9.19 2.68
CA LYS A 99 12.92 9.66 3.40
C LYS A 99 12.79 9.56 4.92
N ASN A 100 11.58 9.54 5.46
CA ASN A 100 11.33 9.53 6.90
C ASN A 100 11.16 8.08 7.39
N ARG A 101 11.87 7.73 8.46
CA ARG A 101 11.80 6.41 9.07
C ARG A 101 10.82 6.38 10.22
N VAL A 102 10.15 5.25 10.40
CA VAL A 102 9.25 5.01 11.54
C VAL A 102 10.07 4.78 12.80
N SER A 103 9.75 5.53 13.84
CA SER A 103 10.43 5.47 15.15
C SER A 103 9.84 4.39 16.04
N LEU A 104 10.46 4.20 17.19
CA LEU A 104 10.02 3.22 18.21
C LEU A 104 8.63 3.50 18.77
N SER A 105 8.12 4.73 18.69
CA SER A 105 6.78 5.07 19.19
C SER A 105 5.66 4.23 18.57
N ALA A 106 5.77 3.93 17.27
CA ALA A 106 4.78 3.07 16.60
C ALA A 106 4.76 1.63 17.16
N VAL A 107 5.92 1.13 17.60
CA VAL A 107 6.03 -0.18 18.26
C VAL A 107 5.38 -0.13 19.63
N GLN A 108 5.60 0.94 20.40
CA GLN A 108 4.98 1.15 21.73
C GLN A 108 3.45 1.23 21.60
N GLU A 109 2.94 1.99 20.63
CA GLU A 109 1.53 2.16 20.35
C GLU A 109 0.86 0.80 20.09
N VAL A 110 1.36 0.03 19.12
CA VAL A 110 0.75 -1.27 18.77
C VAL A 110 0.93 -2.34 19.84
N TYR A 111 2.01 -2.28 20.61
CA TYR A 111 2.23 -3.18 21.73
C TYR A 111 1.20 -2.97 22.84
N ALA A 112 0.88 -1.72 23.18
CA ALA A 112 -0.21 -1.40 24.10
C ALA A 112 -1.57 -1.85 23.54
N ALA A 113 -1.82 -1.63 22.26
CA ALA A 113 -3.04 -2.09 21.59
C ALA A 113 -3.21 -3.61 21.62
N LYS A 114 -2.11 -4.39 21.54
CA LYS A 114 -2.15 -5.86 21.65
C LYS A 114 -2.87 -6.32 22.91
N ALA A 115 -2.57 -5.69 24.05
CA ALA A 115 -3.20 -6.01 25.32
C ALA A 115 -4.68 -5.58 25.35
N TYR A 116 -4.98 -4.34 24.94
CA TYR A 116 -6.34 -3.81 24.92
C TYR A 116 -7.30 -4.65 24.07
N TYR A 117 -6.89 -4.97 22.85
CA TYR A 117 -7.70 -5.76 21.93
C TYR A 117 -7.64 -7.27 22.18
N LYS A 118 -6.88 -7.74 23.19
CA LYS A 118 -6.61 -9.15 23.48
C LYS A 118 -6.18 -9.88 22.19
N ALA A 119 -5.20 -9.31 21.50
CA ALA A 119 -4.68 -9.83 20.23
C ALA A 119 -3.51 -10.78 20.46
N ASN A 120 -3.36 -11.75 19.57
CA ASN A 120 -2.24 -12.70 19.60
C ASN A 120 -0.96 -12.06 19.07
N GLN A 121 -1.09 -11.22 18.04
CA GLN A 121 0.02 -10.59 17.33
C GLN A 121 -0.19 -9.06 17.22
N ALA A 122 0.92 -8.35 17.15
CA ALA A 122 0.97 -6.92 16.90
C ALA A 122 1.90 -6.61 15.74
N TRP A 123 1.43 -5.84 14.76
CA TRP A 123 2.18 -5.49 13.56
C TRP A 123 2.27 -3.97 13.40
N VAL A 124 3.43 -3.49 12.97
CA VAL A 124 3.55 -2.12 12.43
C VAL A 124 3.78 -2.21 10.93
N VAL A 125 2.92 -1.57 10.14
CA VAL A 125 3.00 -1.58 8.67
C VAL A 125 3.29 -0.18 8.16
N THR A 126 4.27 -0.05 7.26
CA THR A 126 4.65 1.25 6.69
C THR A 126 5.02 1.15 5.21
N ASN A 127 4.82 2.25 4.49
CA ASN A 127 5.36 2.45 3.14
C ASN A 127 6.84 2.92 3.14
N SER A 128 7.47 3.04 4.31
CA SER A 128 8.85 3.48 4.51
C SER A 128 9.68 2.40 5.20
N TYR A 129 10.68 2.78 5.97
CA TYR A 129 11.59 1.90 6.70
C TYR A 129 11.60 2.25 8.18
N PHE A 130 12.07 1.34 9.02
CA PHE A 130 12.17 1.52 10.47
C PHE A 130 13.55 2.03 10.88
N THR A 131 13.59 2.77 12.01
CA THR A 131 14.84 3.11 12.69
C THR A 131 15.46 1.87 13.34
N LYS A 132 16.74 1.94 13.69
CA LYS A 132 17.44 0.86 14.43
C LYS A 132 16.74 0.59 15.77
N GLN A 133 16.42 1.63 16.50
CA GLN A 133 15.73 1.55 17.80
C GLN A 133 14.33 0.92 17.69
N ALA A 134 13.58 1.23 16.63
CA ALA A 134 12.29 0.58 16.39
C ALA A 134 12.44 -0.93 16.17
N LYS A 135 13.46 -1.36 15.43
CA LYS A 135 13.76 -2.78 15.18
C LYS A 135 14.17 -3.51 16.46
N GLU A 136 15.02 -2.89 17.27
CA GLU A 136 15.45 -3.44 18.55
C GLU A 136 14.29 -3.62 19.51
N LEU A 137 13.43 -2.60 19.65
CA LEU A 137 12.24 -2.69 20.51
C LEU A 137 11.23 -3.72 19.98
N ALA A 138 10.99 -3.77 18.68
CA ALA A 138 10.07 -4.73 18.08
C ALA A 138 10.50 -6.18 18.33
N ALA A 139 11.80 -6.47 18.25
CA ALA A 139 12.34 -7.79 18.58
C ALA A 139 12.15 -8.14 20.07
N ALA A 140 12.32 -7.17 20.98
CA ALA A 140 12.12 -7.39 22.41
C ALA A 140 10.65 -7.58 22.80
N CYS A 141 9.72 -6.95 22.05
CA CYS A 141 8.27 -6.97 22.32
C CYS A 141 7.50 -7.99 21.48
N ASP A 142 8.16 -8.79 20.65
CA ASP A 142 7.51 -9.69 19.69
C ASP A 142 6.49 -8.97 18.79
N VAL A 143 6.91 -7.83 18.21
CA VAL A 143 6.12 -7.03 17.28
C VAL A 143 6.66 -7.24 15.87
N THR A 144 5.78 -7.62 14.95
CA THR A 144 6.13 -7.80 13.54
C THR A 144 6.24 -6.44 12.84
N LEU A 145 7.35 -6.21 12.17
CA LEU A 145 7.58 -5.02 11.35
C LEU A 145 7.42 -5.37 9.87
N VAL A 146 6.51 -4.68 9.19
CA VAL A 146 6.28 -4.78 7.74
C VAL A 146 6.75 -3.47 7.12
N ASP A 147 7.94 -3.45 6.58
CA ASP A 147 8.50 -2.28 5.91
C ASP A 147 8.09 -2.20 4.43
N ARG A 148 8.61 -1.19 3.73
CA ARG A 148 8.35 -0.97 2.30
C ARG A 148 8.60 -2.20 1.44
N ALA A 149 9.68 -2.94 1.71
CA ALA A 149 10.05 -4.11 0.93
C ALA A 149 9.09 -5.28 1.20
N ASP A 150 8.69 -5.46 2.45
CA ASP A 150 7.72 -6.50 2.84
C ASP A 150 6.31 -6.16 2.35
N LEU A 151 5.90 -4.88 2.44
CA LEU A 151 4.63 -4.42 1.88
C LEU A 151 4.57 -4.67 0.37
N GLN A 152 5.68 -4.46 -0.35
CA GLN A 152 5.76 -4.77 -1.78
C GLN A 152 5.59 -6.26 -2.07
N LYS A 153 6.09 -7.16 -1.19
CA LYS A 153 5.85 -8.61 -1.34
C LYS A 153 4.36 -8.92 -1.23
N PHE A 154 3.68 -8.40 -0.21
CA PHE A 154 2.23 -8.57 -0.06
C PHE A 154 1.43 -8.04 -1.27
N ILE A 155 1.83 -6.90 -1.82
CA ILE A 155 1.21 -6.36 -3.03
C ILE A 155 1.37 -7.30 -4.22
N ASN A 156 2.55 -7.94 -4.35
CA ASN A 156 2.84 -8.86 -5.44
C ASN A 156 2.07 -10.19 -5.34
N GLU A 157 1.66 -10.59 -4.15
CA GLU A 157 0.86 -11.80 -3.91
C GLU A 157 -0.61 -11.61 -4.32
N VAL A 158 -1.09 -10.38 -4.35
CA VAL A 158 -2.48 -10.06 -4.68
C VAL A 158 -2.67 -10.05 -6.20
N LYS A 159 -3.75 -10.69 -6.69
CA LYS A 159 -4.12 -10.66 -8.10
C LYS A 159 -4.37 -9.23 -8.60
N PRO A 160 -4.14 -8.93 -9.90
CA PRO A 160 -4.12 -7.56 -10.46
C PRO A 160 -5.45 -6.76 -10.41
N VAL A 161 -6.50 -7.29 -9.79
CA VAL A 161 -7.79 -6.60 -9.59
C VAL A 161 -7.71 -5.47 -8.57
N PHE A 162 -6.66 -5.47 -7.74
CA PHE A 162 -6.51 -4.51 -6.66
C PHE A 162 -5.60 -3.35 -7.08
N LYS A 163 -6.17 -2.16 -7.25
CA LYS A 163 -5.44 -0.99 -7.73
C LYS A 163 -5.34 0.08 -6.63
N ALA A 164 -4.15 0.30 -6.11
CA ALA A 164 -3.84 1.40 -5.18
C ALA A 164 -4.27 2.76 -5.76
N ARG A 165 -4.21 2.92 -7.08
CA ARG A 165 -4.70 4.09 -7.81
C ARG A 165 -6.18 4.34 -7.54
N GLU A 166 -7.04 3.32 -7.62
CA GLU A 166 -8.48 3.47 -7.43
C GLU A 166 -8.83 3.94 -6.01
N ILE A 167 -8.11 3.45 -5.00
CA ILE A 167 -8.28 3.91 -3.63
C ILE A 167 -7.82 5.36 -3.48
N PHE A 168 -6.66 5.70 -4.02
CA PHE A 168 -6.15 7.07 -3.97
C PHE A 168 -7.08 8.07 -4.66
N GLU A 169 -7.69 7.70 -5.79
CA GLU A 169 -8.59 8.58 -6.56
C GLU A 169 -9.99 8.66 -5.94
N ASN A 170 -10.53 7.56 -5.38
CA ASN A 170 -11.93 7.49 -4.96
C ASN A 170 -12.17 7.70 -3.45
N ILE A 171 -11.15 7.48 -2.61
CA ILE A 171 -11.28 7.71 -1.17
C ILE A 171 -10.87 9.14 -0.85
N THR A 172 -11.81 9.89 -0.29
CA THR A 172 -11.54 11.25 0.18
C THR A 172 -10.55 11.21 1.35
N PRO A 173 -9.50 12.05 1.34
CA PRO A 173 -8.60 12.20 2.47
C PRO A 173 -9.34 12.62 3.74
N GLU A 174 -8.73 12.38 4.89
CA GLU A 174 -9.32 12.72 6.17
C GLU A 174 -9.65 14.22 6.29
N PRO A 175 -10.89 14.59 6.73
CA PRO A 175 -11.26 15.98 6.95
C PRO A 175 -10.34 16.66 7.98
N ARG A 176 -9.91 17.88 7.70
CA ARG A 176 -9.00 18.66 8.55
C ARG A 176 -9.55 20.07 8.78
N LYS A 177 -9.21 20.64 9.93
CA LYS A 177 -9.51 22.05 10.22
C LYS A 177 -8.36 22.94 9.79
N CYS A 178 -8.69 24.11 9.26
CA CYS A 178 -7.70 25.11 8.87
C CYS A 178 -7.02 25.69 10.13
N PRO A 179 -5.69 25.62 10.25
CA PRO A 179 -4.98 26.15 11.42
C PRO A 179 -5.02 27.68 11.51
N LYS A 180 -5.40 28.39 10.43
CA LYS A 180 -5.49 29.86 10.42
C LYS A 180 -6.85 30.40 10.85
N CYS A 181 -7.95 29.74 10.46
CA CYS A 181 -9.29 30.28 10.70
C CYS A 181 -10.28 29.26 11.30
N GLY A 182 -9.87 28.02 11.56
CA GLY A 182 -10.70 26.98 12.16
C GLY A 182 -11.76 26.38 11.23
N GLN A 183 -11.95 26.90 10.02
CA GLN A 183 -12.89 26.36 9.04
C GLN A 183 -12.35 25.06 8.40
N ASP A 184 -13.20 24.34 7.67
CA ASP A 184 -12.80 23.09 7.05
C ASP A 184 -11.78 23.30 5.93
N LEU A 185 -10.82 22.38 5.83
CA LEU A 185 -9.98 22.22 4.67
C LEU A 185 -10.66 21.26 3.69
N VAL A 186 -10.91 21.72 2.48
CA VAL A 186 -11.53 20.94 1.41
C VAL A 186 -10.50 20.56 0.35
N VAL A 187 -10.64 19.36 -0.24
CA VAL A 187 -9.77 18.93 -1.32
C VAL A 187 -10.06 19.76 -2.57
N ARG A 188 -9.01 20.31 -3.17
CA ARG A 188 -9.05 21.08 -4.42
C ARG A 188 -8.03 20.51 -5.40
N ASP A 189 -8.33 20.64 -6.68
CA ASP A 189 -7.41 20.31 -7.77
C ASP A 189 -6.70 21.58 -8.25
N GLY A 190 -5.38 21.51 -8.43
CA GLY A 190 -4.58 22.62 -8.95
C GLY A 190 -3.23 22.14 -9.47
N ASN A 191 -2.82 22.67 -10.63
CA ASN A 191 -1.52 22.43 -11.27
C ASN A 191 -1.07 20.95 -11.30
N GLY A 192 -2.01 20.03 -11.56
CA GLY A 192 -1.72 18.59 -11.66
C GLY A 192 -1.58 17.85 -10.33
N ALA A 193 -1.89 18.48 -9.19
CA ALA A 193 -1.89 17.86 -7.88
C ALA A 193 -3.11 18.24 -7.05
N ARG A 194 -3.61 17.30 -6.23
CA ARG A 194 -4.65 17.55 -5.22
C ARG A 194 -4.01 18.16 -3.97
N PHE A 195 -4.70 19.14 -3.38
CA PHE A 195 -4.26 19.80 -2.15
C PHE A 195 -5.49 20.15 -1.28
N PHE A 196 -5.25 20.37 0.01
CA PHE A 196 -6.25 20.97 0.88
C PHE A 196 -6.23 22.48 0.75
N GLY A 197 -7.38 23.08 0.48
CA GLY A 197 -7.58 24.52 0.52
C GLY A 197 -8.65 24.89 1.53
N CYS A 198 -8.49 26.03 2.21
CA CYS A 198 -9.50 26.50 3.15
C CYS A 198 -10.85 26.73 2.47
N SER A 199 -11.94 26.31 3.12
CA SER A 199 -13.31 26.53 2.63
C SER A 199 -13.68 28.00 2.59
N SER A 200 -13.09 28.85 3.45
CA SER A 200 -13.28 30.28 3.48
C SER A 200 -12.49 31.07 2.42
N PHE A 201 -11.99 30.41 1.38
CA PHE A 201 -11.38 31.17 0.27
C PHE A 201 -12.43 32.03 -0.43
N PRO A 202 -12.15 33.31 -0.73
CA PRO A 202 -10.85 33.98 -0.78
C PRO A 202 -10.38 34.65 0.54
N ASP A 203 -11.20 34.68 1.59
CA ASP A 203 -10.88 35.35 2.85
C ASP A 203 -9.72 34.70 3.58
N CYS A 204 -9.66 33.36 3.57
CA CYS A 204 -8.54 32.59 4.05
C CYS A 204 -7.89 31.81 2.90
N ARG A 205 -6.63 32.11 2.62
CA ARG A 205 -5.86 31.49 1.51
C ARG A 205 -4.93 30.37 1.97
N HIS A 206 -5.21 29.77 3.14
CA HIS A 206 -4.39 28.66 3.63
C HIS A 206 -4.53 27.43 2.77
N THR A 207 -3.40 26.79 2.46
CA THR A 207 -3.33 25.52 1.71
C THR A 207 -2.36 24.55 2.35
N GLU A 208 -2.64 23.26 2.26
CA GLU A 208 -1.76 22.18 2.72
C GLU A 208 -1.65 21.10 1.64
N LYS A 209 -0.49 20.43 1.58
CA LYS A 209 -0.34 19.23 0.76
C LYS A 209 -1.13 18.08 1.39
N ILE A 210 -1.77 17.23 0.56
CA ILE A 210 -2.48 16.04 1.04
C ILE A 210 -1.51 15.04 1.66
N SER A 211 -0.26 14.98 1.18
CA SER A 211 0.78 14.13 1.74
C SER A 211 1.70 14.93 2.66
N LYS A 212 1.67 14.67 3.95
CA LYS A 212 2.78 14.98 4.86
C LYS A 212 3.64 13.76 5.04
#